data_ab4f22c9391f30ab468b0b9b7d55e562
#
_entry.id   ab4f22c9391f30ab468b0b9b7d55e562
#
_cell.length_a   1.000
_cell.length_b   1.000
_cell.length_c   1.000
_cell.angle_alpha   90.00
_cell.angle_beta   90.00
_cell.angle_gamma   90.00
#
_symmetry.space_group_name_H-M   'P 1'
#
loop_
_entity.id
_entity.type
_entity.pdbx_description
1 polymer ?
#
loop_
_entity_poly.entity_id
_entity_poly.type
_entity_poly.pdbx_seq_one_letter_code
_entity_poly.pdbx_strand_id
1 'polypeptide(L)'
;MPPHGGDTLFANMYLAYETLSPGMRRLLDGLIAVNSSAKADVTKTREDRIRDAARPDAKHEYVVEHPVVRTHPETGRRALYVNGGHTVRFKDMSEAKSASLLQYLFAHQQRPEFTCRFRWEVGSLAFWDNRCVQHNPINDYHGFRRVMHRVTLAGDRPR
;
A
#
# COMPACT_ATOMS: atom_id res chain seq x y z
N MET A 1 23.17 -7.73 -1.24
CA MET A 1 21.90 -8.18 -1.90
C MET A 1 21.92 -9.70 -1.97
N PRO A 2 20.77 -10.39 -1.86
CA PRO A 2 20.68 -11.82 -2.09
C PRO A 2 21.01 -12.14 -3.57
N PRO A 3 21.49 -13.35 -3.88
CA PRO A 3 21.84 -13.75 -5.25
C PRO A 3 20.60 -13.90 -6.16
N HIS A 4 19.43 -14.08 -5.56
CA HIS A 4 18.13 -14.11 -6.24
C HIS A 4 17.04 -13.59 -5.32
N GLY A 5 15.93 -13.17 -5.91
CA GLY A 5 14.75 -12.67 -5.19
C GLY A 5 14.95 -11.31 -4.52
N GLY A 6 14.03 -10.95 -3.65
CA GLY A 6 14.02 -9.69 -2.93
C GLY A 6 13.68 -8.47 -3.78
N ASP A 7 13.12 -8.67 -4.94
CA ASP A 7 12.64 -7.59 -5.83
C ASP A 7 11.51 -6.79 -5.19
N THR A 8 11.19 -5.64 -5.76
CA THR A 8 10.03 -4.86 -5.35
C THR A 8 9.08 -4.66 -6.53
N LEU A 9 7.81 -4.98 -6.31
CA LEU A 9 6.73 -4.60 -7.22
C LEU A 9 6.27 -3.18 -6.89
N PHE A 10 6.10 -2.36 -7.91
CA PHE A 10 5.47 -1.04 -7.81
C PHE A 10 4.20 -1.03 -8.64
N ALA A 11 3.15 -0.38 -8.14
CA ALA A 11 1.86 -0.25 -8.81
C ALA A 11 1.45 1.21 -8.94
N ASN A 12 1.06 1.60 -10.16
CA ASN A 12 0.65 2.96 -10.51
C ASN A 12 -0.83 3.17 -10.17
N MET A 13 -1.11 3.94 -9.13
CA MET A 13 -2.47 4.18 -8.65
C MET A 13 -3.24 5.19 -9.48
N TYR A 14 -2.59 5.99 -10.32
CA TYR A 14 -3.26 6.80 -11.33
C TYR A 14 -3.92 5.90 -12.37
N LEU A 15 -3.16 4.98 -12.96
CA LEU A 15 -3.70 4.03 -13.94
C LEU A 15 -4.78 3.14 -13.33
N ALA A 16 -4.59 2.69 -12.10
CA ALA A 16 -5.60 1.92 -11.38
C ALA A 16 -6.93 2.69 -11.26
N TYR A 17 -6.90 4.00 -11.02
CA TYR A 17 -8.09 4.83 -11.00
C TYR A 17 -8.64 5.13 -12.41
N GLU A 18 -7.79 5.54 -13.33
CA GLU A 18 -8.17 6.00 -14.68
C GLU A 18 -8.83 4.90 -15.53
N THR A 19 -8.49 3.64 -15.27
CA THR A 19 -9.05 2.46 -15.96
C THR A 19 -10.33 1.92 -15.34
N LEU A 20 -10.78 2.44 -14.20
CA LEU A 20 -12.09 2.14 -13.66
C LEU A 20 -13.19 2.69 -14.57
N SER A 21 -14.30 1.96 -14.67
CA SER A 21 -15.48 2.45 -15.40
C SER A 21 -15.99 3.77 -14.82
N PRO A 22 -16.67 4.62 -15.62
CA PRO A 22 -17.26 5.86 -15.11
C PRO A 22 -18.22 5.63 -13.93
N GLY A 23 -18.98 4.53 -13.93
CA GLY A 23 -19.85 4.15 -12.83
C GLY A 23 -19.08 3.83 -11.55
N MET A 24 -17.99 3.06 -11.67
CA MET A 24 -17.15 2.75 -10.52
C MET A 24 -16.47 4.01 -9.98
N ARG A 25 -15.95 4.88 -10.82
CA ARG A 25 -15.34 6.16 -10.39
C ARG A 25 -16.35 7.01 -9.62
N ARG A 26 -17.61 7.13 -10.11
CA ARG A 26 -18.67 7.85 -9.39
C ARG A 26 -19.04 7.19 -8.05
N LEU A 27 -19.05 5.85 -7.99
CA LEU A 27 -19.31 5.12 -6.74
C LEU A 27 -18.23 5.41 -5.68
N LEU A 28 -16.97 5.49 -6.10
CA LEU A 28 -15.84 5.70 -5.19
C LEU A 28 -15.67 7.16 -4.77
N ASP A 29 -16.24 8.09 -5.52
CA ASP A 29 -16.21 9.52 -5.20
C ASP A 29 -16.91 9.78 -3.87
N GLY A 30 -16.20 10.45 -2.97
CA GLY A 30 -16.70 10.76 -1.63
C GLY A 30 -16.63 9.60 -0.62
N LEU A 31 -16.27 8.38 -1.02
CA LEU A 31 -16.03 7.31 -0.07
C LEU A 31 -14.75 7.56 0.74
N ILE A 32 -14.83 7.27 2.03
CA ILE A 32 -13.72 7.34 2.97
C ILE A 32 -13.33 5.92 3.38
N ALA A 33 -12.06 5.60 3.28
CA ALA A 33 -11.47 4.35 3.73
C ALA A 33 -10.99 4.49 5.17
N VAL A 34 -11.31 3.52 6.01
CA VAL A 34 -10.77 3.38 7.35
C VAL A 34 -9.58 2.45 7.28
N ASN A 35 -8.43 2.93 7.72
CA ASN A 35 -7.17 2.20 7.71
C ASN A 35 -6.71 1.94 9.14
N SER A 36 -6.23 0.71 9.40
CA SER A 36 -5.72 0.29 10.70
C SER A 36 -4.27 -0.20 10.58
N SER A 37 -3.44 0.19 11.54
CA SER A 37 -2.08 -0.35 11.66
C SER A 37 -2.06 -1.81 12.14
N ALA A 38 -3.12 -2.28 12.79
CA ALA A 38 -3.22 -3.68 13.24
C ALA A 38 -3.23 -4.65 12.06
N LYS A 39 -3.86 -4.27 10.93
CA LYS A 39 -3.85 -5.09 9.71
C LYS A 39 -2.46 -5.19 9.09
N ALA A 40 -1.61 -4.19 9.26
CA ALA A 40 -0.24 -4.16 8.74
C ALA A 40 0.69 -5.21 9.38
N ASP A 41 0.29 -5.83 10.48
CA ASP A 41 1.05 -6.92 11.12
C ASP A 41 1.26 -8.12 10.19
N VAL A 42 0.43 -8.28 9.18
CA VAL A 42 0.57 -9.32 8.16
C VAL A 42 1.83 -9.10 7.29
N THR A 43 2.31 -7.87 7.19
CA THR A 43 3.49 -7.49 6.39
C THR A 43 4.79 -7.45 7.19
N LYS A 44 4.75 -7.66 8.51
CA LYS A 44 5.94 -7.63 9.36
C LYS A 44 6.87 -8.80 9.05
N THR A 45 8.15 -8.50 8.94
CA THR A 45 9.19 -9.51 8.84
C THR A 45 9.30 -10.31 10.17
N ARG A 46 9.95 -11.47 10.13
CA ARG A 46 10.23 -12.24 11.35
C ARG A 46 11.01 -11.40 12.38
N GLU A 47 11.94 -10.58 11.92
CA GLU A 47 12.76 -9.71 12.77
C GLU A 47 11.92 -8.60 13.42
N ASP A 48 10.97 -8.02 12.67
CA ASP A 48 10.02 -7.05 13.22
C ASP A 48 9.16 -7.68 14.31
N ARG A 49 8.69 -8.91 14.10
CA ARG A 49 7.88 -9.64 15.10
C ARG A 49 8.67 -9.95 16.38
N ILE A 50 9.96 -10.32 16.23
CA ILE A 50 10.85 -10.58 17.39
C ILE A 50 11.08 -9.28 18.16
N ARG A 51 11.34 -8.18 17.48
CA ARG A 51 11.54 -6.87 18.10
C ARG A 51 10.30 -6.37 18.81
N ASP A 52 9.13 -6.55 18.24
CA ASP A 52 7.84 -6.15 18.81
C ASP A 52 7.43 -7.03 20.00
N ALA A 53 7.77 -8.33 19.96
CA ALA A 53 7.57 -9.24 21.10
C ALA A 53 8.40 -8.83 22.32
N ALA A 54 9.57 -8.19 22.11
CA ALA A 54 10.40 -7.65 23.18
C ALA A 54 9.84 -6.33 23.79
N ARG A 55 8.79 -5.74 23.20
CA ARG A 55 8.15 -4.49 23.67
C ARG A 55 6.63 -4.63 23.67
N PRO A 56 6.05 -5.43 24.58
CA PRO A 56 4.63 -5.75 24.59
C PRO A 56 3.72 -4.52 24.80
N ASP A 57 4.22 -3.45 25.42
CA ASP A 57 3.45 -2.25 25.73
C ASP A 57 3.32 -1.25 24.54
N ALA A 58 3.94 -1.54 23.41
CA ALA A 58 3.97 -0.63 22.24
C ALA A 58 2.85 -0.87 21.22
N LYS A 59 1.86 -1.70 21.53
CA LYS A 59 0.74 -2.01 20.62
C LYS A 59 -0.36 -0.94 20.68
N HIS A 60 -0.05 0.28 20.28
CA HIS A 60 -1.11 1.22 19.95
C HIS A 60 -1.59 0.96 18.51
N GLU A 61 -2.85 0.58 18.38
CA GLU A 61 -3.51 0.57 17.09
C GLU A 61 -3.79 2.02 16.65
N TYR A 62 -3.26 2.39 15.50
CA TYR A 62 -3.58 3.66 14.85
C TYR A 62 -4.66 3.41 13.81
N VAL A 63 -5.79 4.08 13.99
CA VAL A 63 -6.89 4.07 13.02
C VAL A 63 -6.99 5.47 12.42
N VAL A 64 -6.95 5.55 11.09
CA VAL A 64 -7.02 6.81 10.35
C VAL A 64 -7.98 6.70 9.17
N GLU A 65 -8.62 7.82 8.84
CA GLU A 65 -9.53 7.94 7.71
C GLU A 65 -8.85 8.67 6.56
N HIS A 66 -8.95 8.09 5.35
CA HIS A 66 -8.44 8.68 4.12
C HIS A 66 -9.46 8.55 2.99
N PRO A 67 -9.47 9.46 2.01
CA PRO A 67 -10.33 9.29 0.84
C PRO A 67 -9.94 8.02 0.08
N VAL A 68 -10.92 7.32 -0.47
CA VAL A 68 -10.70 6.16 -1.35
C VAL A 68 -10.02 6.59 -2.65
N VAL A 69 -10.36 7.78 -3.12
CA VAL A 69 -9.74 8.42 -4.28
C VAL A 69 -9.09 9.71 -3.83
N ARG A 70 -7.77 9.75 -3.92
CA ARG A 70 -6.96 10.91 -3.54
C ARG A 70 -6.66 11.78 -4.75
N THR A 71 -6.71 13.10 -4.59
CA THR A 71 -6.14 14.04 -5.55
C THR A 71 -4.69 14.35 -5.19
N HIS A 72 -3.78 14.17 -6.13
CA HIS A 72 -2.38 14.48 -5.92
C HIS A 72 -2.18 16.01 -5.89
N PRO A 73 -1.55 16.58 -4.85
CA PRO A 73 -1.56 18.03 -4.62
C PRO A 73 -0.77 18.82 -5.68
N GLU A 74 0.24 18.21 -6.30
CA GLU A 74 1.09 18.88 -7.29
C GLU A 74 0.59 18.68 -8.73
N THR A 75 0.07 17.48 -9.04
CA THR A 75 -0.33 17.16 -10.42
C THR A 75 -1.81 17.32 -10.68
N GLY A 76 -2.64 17.42 -9.63
CA GLY A 76 -4.09 17.43 -9.73
C GLY A 76 -4.71 16.10 -10.19
N ARG A 77 -3.89 15.08 -10.47
CA ARG A 77 -4.39 13.78 -10.91
C ARG A 77 -5.00 13.00 -9.75
N ARG A 78 -6.02 12.22 -10.08
CA ARG A 78 -6.71 11.35 -9.13
C ARG A 78 -6.08 9.97 -9.10
N ALA A 79 -5.86 9.43 -7.91
CA ALA A 79 -5.27 8.12 -7.68
C ALA A 79 -6.17 7.29 -6.77
N LEU A 80 -6.25 5.98 -7.02
CA LEU A 80 -6.88 5.05 -6.09
C LEU A 80 -6.01 4.96 -4.82
N TYR A 81 -6.64 5.18 -3.64
CA TYR A 81 -5.89 5.30 -2.38
C TYR A 81 -6.38 4.32 -1.30
N VAL A 82 -6.66 3.08 -1.69
CA VAL A 82 -6.91 1.95 -0.80
C VAL A 82 -5.73 0.99 -0.82
N ASN A 83 -5.48 0.32 0.31
CA ASN A 83 -4.32 -0.55 0.47
C ASN A 83 -4.71 -1.85 1.16
N GLY A 84 -4.38 -2.98 0.56
CA GLY A 84 -4.70 -4.30 1.10
C GLY A 84 -4.07 -4.60 2.46
N GLY A 85 -2.93 -3.95 2.79
CA GLY A 85 -2.24 -4.09 4.07
C GLY A 85 -2.81 -3.22 5.20
N HIS A 86 -3.60 -2.19 4.90
CA HIS A 86 -4.08 -1.24 5.91
C HIS A 86 -5.59 -1.01 5.87
N THR A 87 -6.21 -0.92 4.69
CA THR A 87 -7.64 -0.60 4.57
C THR A 87 -8.50 -1.76 5.07
N VAL A 88 -9.34 -1.50 6.06
CA VAL A 88 -10.20 -2.52 6.70
C VAL A 88 -11.65 -2.42 6.25
N ARG A 89 -12.17 -1.21 6.07
CA ARG A 89 -13.56 -0.98 5.66
C ARG A 89 -13.75 0.42 5.10
N PHE A 90 -14.92 0.69 4.55
CA PHE A 90 -15.36 2.06 4.31
C PHE A 90 -16.00 2.65 5.57
N LYS A 91 -15.90 3.97 5.73
CA LYS A 91 -16.58 4.70 6.79
C LYS A 91 -18.09 4.43 6.71
N ASP A 92 -18.71 4.33 7.87
CA ASP A 92 -20.14 4.07 8.03
C ASP A 92 -20.65 2.73 7.46
N MET A 93 -19.70 1.83 7.11
CA MET A 93 -19.99 0.45 6.72
C MET A 93 -19.28 -0.54 7.65
N SER A 94 -19.87 -1.73 7.84
CA SER A 94 -19.17 -2.84 8.49
C SER A 94 -18.10 -3.42 7.55
N GLU A 95 -17.15 -4.16 8.11
CA GLU A 95 -16.13 -4.88 7.31
C GLU A 95 -16.79 -5.84 6.32
N ALA A 96 -17.79 -6.60 6.75
CA ALA A 96 -18.53 -7.53 5.89
C ALA A 96 -19.18 -6.84 4.68
N LYS A 97 -19.77 -5.64 4.90
CA LYS A 97 -20.39 -4.86 3.81
C LYS A 97 -19.35 -4.23 2.88
N SER A 98 -18.16 -3.94 3.38
CA SER A 98 -17.06 -3.35 2.60
C SER A 98 -16.27 -4.38 1.80
N ALA A 99 -16.29 -5.65 2.23
CA ALA A 99 -15.35 -6.68 1.78
C ALA A 99 -15.35 -6.88 0.27
N SER A 100 -16.52 -7.04 -0.36
CA SER A 100 -16.60 -7.34 -1.80
C SER A 100 -16.01 -6.22 -2.67
N LEU A 101 -16.32 -4.96 -2.34
CA LEU A 101 -15.79 -3.81 -3.08
C LEU A 101 -14.29 -3.65 -2.82
N LEU A 102 -13.81 -3.81 -1.59
CA LEU A 102 -12.39 -3.74 -1.26
C LEU A 102 -11.61 -4.85 -1.96
N GLN A 103 -12.12 -6.09 -1.99
CA GLN A 103 -11.47 -7.20 -2.70
C GLN A 103 -11.35 -6.92 -4.20
N TYR A 104 -12.42 -6.39 -4.81
CA TYR A 104 -12.37 -5.97 -6.22
C TYR A 104 -11.28 -4.90 -6.44
N LEU A 105 -11.22 -3.87 -5.61
CA LEU A 105 -10.23 -2.79 -5.75
C LEU A 105 -8.80 -3.29 -5.52
N PHE A 106 -8.58 -4.18 -4.55
CA PHE A 106 -7.27 -4.77 -4.29
C PHE A 106 -6.80 -5.65 -5.46
N ALA A 107 -7.69 -6.44 -6.05
CA ALA A 107 -7.37 -7.23 -7.23
C ALA A 107 -7.10 -6.34 -8.45
N HIS A 108 -7.94 -5.31 -8.65
CA HIS A 108 -7.82 -4.39 -9.77
C HIS A 108 -6.47 -3.65 -9.76
N GLN A 109 -6.04 -3.11 -8.62
CA GLN A 109 -4.79 -2.34 -8.53
C GLN A 109 -3.51 -3.17 -8.69
N GLN A 110 -3.61 -4.50 -8.60
CA GLN A 110 -2.50 -5.43 -8.75
C GLN A 110 -2.35 -6.00 -10.17
N ARG A 111 -3.16 -5.52 -11.11
CA ARG A 111 -3.10 -6.00 -12.50
C ARG A 111 -1.73 -5.71 -13.11
N PRO A 112 -1.20 -6.64 -13.93
CA PRO A 112 0.11 -6.49 -14.57
C PRO A 112 0.27 -5.18 -15.35
N GLU A 113 -0.82 -4.67 -15.94
CA GLU A 113 -0.82 -3.44 -16.74
C GLU A 113 -0.50 -2.18 -15.91
N PHE A 114 -0.64 -2.25 -14.60
CA PHE A 114 -0.36 -1.13 -13.69
C PHE A 114 0.94 -1.31 -12.91
N THR A 115 1.59 -2.46 -13.02
CA THR A 115 2.71 -2.84 -12.17
C THR A 115 4.01 -2.91 -12.95
N CYS A 116 5.10 -2.65 -12.25
CA CYS A 116 6.45 -2.98 -12.70
C CYS A 116 7.22 -3.68 -11.59
N ARG A 117 8.15 -4.54 -11.98
CA ARG A 117 9.04 -5.25 -11.08
C ARG A 117 10.43 -4.63 -11.15
N PHE A 118 10.94 -4.20 -9.99
CA PHE A 118 12.27 -3.63 -9.87
C PHE A 118 13.20 -4.65 -9.22
N ARG A 119 14.23 -5.04 -9.96
CA ARG A 119 15.30 -5.92 -9.46
C ARG A 119 16.38 -5.06 -8.81
N TRP A 120 16.73 -5.42 -7.58
CA TRP A 120 17.74 -4.73 -6.81
C TRP A 120 19.13 -5.29 -7.07
N GLU A 121 20.09 -4.40 -7.29
CA GLU A 121 21.52 -4.69 -7.32
C GLU A 121 22.24 -3.86 -6.26
N VAL A 122 23.51 -4.20 -5.98
CA VAL A 122 24.34 -3.36 -5.09
C VAL A 122 24.51 -1.98 -5.72
N GLY A 123 24.18 -0.93 -4.97
CA GLY A 123 24.20 0.45 -5.46
C GLY A 123 22.91 0.92 -6.15
N SER A 124 21.90 0.05 -6.30
CA SER A 124 20.60 0.50 -6.82
C SER A 124 19.95 1.54 -5.91
N LEU A 125 19.37 2.56 -6.51
CA LEU A 125 18.54 3.57 -5.86
C LEU A 125 17.16 3.56 -6.53
N ALA A 126 16.09 3.49 -5.74
CA ALA A 126 14.73 3.70 -6.21
C ALA A 126 14.10 4.86 -5.43
N PHE A 127 13.44 5.75 -6.16
CA PHE A 127 12.69 6.88 -5.62
C PHE A 127 11.27 6.83 -6.16
N TRP A 128 10.27 6.86 -5.28
CA TRP A 128 8.86 6.83 -5.68
C TRP A 128 8.01 7.69 -4.75
N ASP A 129 6.85 8.08 -5.24
CA ASP A 129 5.89 8.90 -4.52
C ASP A 129 4.78 8.01 -3.93
N ASN A 130 4.75 7.84 -2.63
CA ASN A 130 3.72 7.06 -1.93
C ASN A 130 2.30 7.65 -2.08
N ARG A 131 2.17 8.87 -2.58
CA ARG A 131 0.87 9.51 -2.81
C ARG A 131 0.11 8.90 -3.99
N CYS A 132 0.84 8.29 -4.93
CA CYS A 132 0.27 7.72 -6.16
C CYS A 132 0.89 6.38 -6.58
N VAL A 133 1.78 5.82 -5.76
CA VAL A 133 2.41 4.52 -6.00
C VAL A 133 2.25 3.64 -4.77
N GLN A 134 1.86 2.40 -4.97
CA GLN A 134 1.99 1.35 -3.97
C GLN A 134 3.18 0.46 -4.30
N HIS A 135 3.78 -0.14 -3.27
CA HIS A 135 4.89 -1.05 -3.45
C HIS A 135 4.74 -2.29 -2.58
N ASN A 136 5.25 -3.40 -3.09
CA ASN A 136 5.27 -4.69 -2.39
C ASN A 136 6.66 -5.31 -2.51
N PRO A 137 7.46 -5.32 -1.42
CA PRO A 137 8.72 -6.07 -1.40
C PRO A 137 8.43 -7.58 -1.41
N ILE A 138 9.00 -8.28 -2.40
CA ILE A 138 8.80 -9.72 -2.56
C ILE A 138 9.73 -10.45 -1.59
N ASN A 139 9.18 -11.35 -0.79
CA ASN A 139 9.93 -12.13 0.19
C ASN A 139 10.18 -13.56 -0.34
N ASP A 140 11.02 -13.66 -1.36
CA ASP A 140 11.38 -14.90 -2.07
C ASP A 140 12.89 -15.21 -2.02
N TYR A 141 13.60 -14.66 -1.03
CA TYR A 141 15.05 -14.82 -0.83
C TYR A 141 15.41 -15.57 0.47
N HIS A 142 14.61 -16.60 0.79
CA HIS A 142 14.79 -17.37 2.03
C HIS A 142 16.22 -17.90 2.19
N GLY A 143 16.78 -17.74 3.40
CA GLY A 143 18.16 -18.14 3.73
C GLY A 143 19.23 -17.09 3.38
N PHE A 144 18.89 -16.01 2.70
CA PHE A 144 19.85 -14.96 2.33
C PHE A 144 19.55 -13.65 3.09
N ARG A 145 20.63 -12.94 3.43
CA ARG A 145 20.53 -11.62 4.04
C ARG A 145 20.24 -10.55 2.99
N ARG A 146 19.22 -9.73 3.22
CA ARG A 146 18.91 -8.54 2.45
C ARG A 146 18.98 -7.31 3.34
N VAL A 147 19.83 -6.36 2.99
CA VAL A 147 19.97 -5.09 3.71
C VAL A 147 19.60 -3.95 2.77
N MET A 148 18.66 -3.13 3.22
CA MET A 148 18.17 -1.96 2.50
C MET A 148 18.17 -0.75 3.44
N HIS A 149 18.47 0.41 2.90
CA HIS A 149 18.32 1.68 3.59
C HIS A 149 17.13 2.42 2.98
N ARG A 150 16.31 3.04 3.84
CA ARG A 150 15.17 3.84 3.40
C ARG A 150 15.15 5.18 4.12
N VAL A 151 14.93 6.23 3.34
CA VAL A 151 14.60 7.56 3.83
C VAL A 151 13.18 7.90 3.34
N THR A 152 12.37 8.47 4.20
CA THR A 152 11.01 8.89 3.88
C THR A 152 10.90 10.38 4.11
N LEU A 153 10.43 11.11 3.10
CA LEU A 153 10.10 12.53 3.23
C LEU A 153 8.69 12.68 3.81
N ALA A 154 8.51 13.68 4.65
CA ALA A 154 7.19 14.04 5.15
C ALA A 154 6.31 14.53 3.99
N GLY A 155 5.04 14.12 4.00
CA GLY A 155 4.04 14.52 3.03
C GLY A 155 2.87 15.26 3.67
N ASP A 156 1.91 15.64 2.84
CA ASP A 156 0.64 16.25 3.23
C ASP A 156 -0.41 15.20 3.65
N ARG A 157 -1.44 15.68 4.34
CA ARG A 157 -2.61 14.83 4.65
C ARG A 157 -3.36 14.51 3.35
N PRO A 158 -3.76 13.24 3.11
CA PRO A 158 -4.56 12.86 1.94
C PRO A 158 -5.90 13.61 1.89
N ARG A 159 -6.22 14.13 0.70
CA ARG A 159 -7.46 14.85 0.42
C ARG A 159 -8.13 14.31 -0.83
#